data_c839a1b394a2668f08b9cda4bddc5bac
#
_entry.id   c839a1b394a2668f08b9cda4bddc5bac
#
_cell.length_a   1.000
_cell.length_b   1.000
_cell.length_c   1.000
_cell.angle_alpha   90.00
_cell.angle_beta   90.00
_cell.angle_gamma   90.00
#
_symmetry.space_group_name_H-M   'P 1'
#
loop_
_entity.id
_entity.type
_entity.pdbx_description
1 polymer ?
#
loop_
_entity_poly.entity_id
_entity_poly.type
_entity_poly.pdbx_seq_one_letter_code
_entity_poly.pdbx_strand_id
1 'polypeptide(L)'
;IDEHLRLYREADFDLIKVMCDGYFNYPNPGIAQIKNPEDWFNLKPMGADHPYIRKQIARVKGVVEAVKDECCVFYNVFCPMSLMRFGTSEELLMSHLKANPEAVCHAFEVIGEDIRSLIKGVIEEAGCTGIYYCVQNAEEFRFTAEEYKKIVTPAELAVLEYANTLSDNNILHCCGWAGDKNRIEVWKDYPARTVNWAVYVEDLSLKDGKNYFGGRCVLGGFDNRKMGVLYSGSKQAVKNETKRLLEETGTVGVILGGDCTVPSDIDHERFSWVREAADEFMGLLTDKSIRAGR
;
A
#
# COMPACT_ATOMS: atom_id res chain seq x y z
N ILE A 1 -1.48 -5.53 -18.20
CA ILE A 1 -0.82 -6.83 -17.91
C ILE A 1 0.64 -6.73 -18.35
N ASP A 2 0.91 -6.50 -19.63
CA ASP A 2 2.24 -6.57 -20.23
C ASP A 2 3.30 -5.72 -19.52
N GLU A 3 2.97 -4.49 -19.14
CA GLU A 3 3.88 -3.61 -18.42
C GLU A 3 4.25 -4.13 -17.02
N HIS A 4 3.29 -4.70 -16.28
CA HIS A 4 3.57 -5.34 -14.99
C HIS A 4 4.51 -6.52 -15.15
N LEU A 5 4.28 -7.36 -16.18
CA LEU A 5 5.12 -8.51 -16.47
C LEU A 5 6.49 -8.13 -17.01
N ARG A 6 6.57 -7.06 -17.81
CA ARG A 6 7.85 -6.51 -18.27
C ARG A 6 8.70 -6.05 -17.09
N LEU A 7 8.14 -5.21 -16.22
CA LEU A 7 8.83 -4.72 -15.02
C LEU A 7 9.26 -5.88 -14.10
N TYR A 8 8.37 -6.86 -13.89
CA TYR A 8 8.70 -8.04 -13.09
C TYR A 8 9.91 -8.80 -13.63
N ARG A 9 9.95 -9.05 -14.96
CA ARG A 9 11.06 -9.78 -15.59
C ARG A 9 12.37 -8.99 -15.61
N GLU A 10 12.29 -7.66 -15.79
CA GLU A 10 13.47 -6.79 -15.81
C GLU A 10 14.09 -6.61 -14.42
N ALA A 11 13.28 -6.54 -13.39
CA ALA A 11 13.72 -6.26 -12.03
C ALA A 11 13.81 -7.49 -11.12
N ASP A 12 13.26 -8.63 -11.55
CA ASP A 12 13.26 -9.91 -10.82
C ASP A 12 12.73 -9.79 -9.38
N PHE A 13 11.52 -9.25 -9.24
CA PHE A 13 10.89 -9.02 -7.94
C PHE A 13 10.35 -10.30 -7.30
N ASP A 14 10.45 -10.41 -5.96
CA ASP A 14 9.76 -11.45 -5.18
C ASP A 14 8.29 -11.11 -4.93
N LEU A 15 7.90 -9.84 -5.16
CA LEU A 15 6.57 -9.32 -4.90
C LEU A 15 6.15 -8.32 -5.98
N ILE A 16 4.98 -8.51 -6.58
CA ILE A 16 4.36 -7.56 -7.50
C ILE A 16 3.18 -6.88 -6.82
N LYS A 17 3.18 -5.54 -6.85
CA LYS A 17 2.01 -4.73 -6.55
C LYS A 17 1.29 -4.36 -7.84
N VAL A 18 0.16 -4.99 -8.11
CA VAL A 18 -0.70 -4.63 -9.25
C VAL A 18 -1.48 -3.37 -8.89
N MET A 19 -1.25 -2.29 -9.62
CA MET A 19 -1.93 -1.02 -9.41
C MET A 19 -3.40 -1.10 -9.84
N CYS A 20 -4.24 -0.34 -9.14
CA CYS A 20 -5.66 -0.18 -9.45
C CYS A 20 -5.91 0.85 -10.56
N ASP A 21 -5.27 0.67 -11.73
CA ASP A 21 -5.34 1.64 -12.83
C ASP A 21 -6.78 2.05 -13.15
N GLY A 22 -7.02 3.35 -13.14
CA GLY A 22 -8.34 3.94 -13.37
C GLY A 22 -9.27 3.93 -12.16
N TYR A 23 -8.93 3.27 -11.04
CA TYR A 23 -9.73 3.29 -9.82
C TYR A 23 -9.46 4.52 -8.94
N PHE A 24 -8.52 5.36 -9.35
CA PHE A 24 -8.32 6.67 -8.73
C PHE A 24 -9.58 7.53 -8.79
N ASN A 25 -10.32 7.45 -9.90
CA ASN A 25 -11.63 8.04 -10.02
C ASN A 25 -12.65 6.93 -9.79
N TYR A 26 -13.03 6.70 -8.54
CA TYR A 26 -14.05 5.73 -8.19
C TYR A 26 -15.27 5.87 -9.13
N PRO A 27 -15.55 4.89 -10.00
CA PRO A 27 -16.40 5.08 -11.17
C PRO A 27 -17.90 5.01 -10.85
N ASN A 28 -18.29 5.34 -9.63
CA ASN A 28 -19.69 5.40 -9.21
C ASN A 28 -20.36 6.66 -9.78
N PRO A 29 -21.40 6.52 -10.60
CA PRO A 29 -22.06 7.66 -11.24
C PRO A 29 -22.73 8.62 -10.22
N GLY A 30 -23.02 8.16 -9.02
CA GLY A 30 -23.55 8.98 -7.93
C GLY A 30 -22.59 10.06 -7.46
N ILE A 31 -21.29 9.86 -7.58
CA ILE A 31 -20.28 10.84 -7.17
C ILE A 31 -20.44 12.17 -7.92
N ALA A 32 -20.70 12.11 -9.22
CA ALA A 32 -20.90 13.33 -10.04
C ALA A 32 -22.16 14.14 -9.67
N GLN A 33 -23.07 13.57 -8.88
CA GLN A 33 -24.31 14.20 -8.45
C GLN A 33 -24.19 14.89 -7.10
N ILE A 34 -23.08 14.67 -6.37
CA ILE A 34 -22.86 15.25 -5.05
C ILE A 34 -22.58 16.74 -5.18
N LYS A 35 -23.45 17.54 -4.59
CA LYS A 35 -23.35 19.01 -4.53
C LYS A 35 -23.47 19.54 -3.10
N ASN A 36 -24.31 18.89 -2.28
CA ASN A 36 -24.56 19.25 -0.90
C ASN A 36 -24.15 18.08 0.02
N PRO A 37 -23.87 18.34 1.28
CA PRO A 37 -23.48 17.28 2.23
C PRO A 37 -24.48 16.12 2.32
N GLU A 38 -25.77 16.41 2.26
CA GLU A 38 -26.85 15.42 2.36
C GLU A 38 -26.95 14.50 1.15
N ASP A 39 -26.41 14.91 0.01
CA ASP A 39 -26.43 14.10 -1.22
C ASP A 39 -25.71 12.77 -1.04
N TRP A 40 -24.75 12.71 -0.11
CA TRP A 40 -24.01 11.49 0.21
C TRP A 40 -24.90 10.34 0.69
N PHE A 41 -26.05 10.62 1.34
CA PHE A 41 -27.02 9.59 1.72
C PHE A 41 -27.67 8.89 0.52
N ASN A 42 -27.64 9.51 -0.67
CA ASN A 42 -28.20 8.94 -1.89
C ASN A 42 -27.23 8.03 -2.64
N LEU A 43 -25.94 8.03 -2.24
CA LEU A 43 -24.96 7.17 -2.86
C LEU A 43 -25.35 5.70 -2.66
N LYS A 44 -25.19 4.89 -3.70
CA LYS A 44 -25.44 3.44 -3.67
C LYS A 44 -24.23 2.70 -4.18
N PRO A 45 -23.92 1.50 -3.67
CA PRO A 45 -22.83 0.72 -4.18
C PRO A 45 -23.06 0.32 -5.65
N MET A 46 -22.01 0.19 -6.41
CA MET A 46 -22.04 -0.30 -7.80
C MET A 46 -22.38 -1.79 -7.86
N GLY A 47 -21.94 -2.54 -6.85
CA GLY A 47 -22.10 -3.99 -6.75
C GLY A 47 -21.01 -4.81 -7.46
N ALA A 48 -20.89 -6.07 -7.05
CA ALA A 48 -19.81 -6.98 -7.48
C ALA A 48 -19.77 -7.24 -8.98
N ASP A 49 -20.91 -7.17 -9.65
CA ASP A 49 -21.03 -7.42 -11.11
C ASP A 49 -20.76 -6.17 -11.95
N HIS A 50 -20.47 -5.03 -11.32
CA HIS A 50 -20.18 -3.82 -12.08
C HIS A 50 -19.00 -4.04 -13.04
N PRO A 51 -19.13 -3.63 -14.33
CA PRO A 51 -18.13 -3.93 -15.37
C PRO A 51 -16.72 -3.50 -15.01
N TYR A 52 -16.57 -2.43 -14.25
CA TYR A 52 -15.28 -1.97 -13.79
C TYR A 52 -14.65 -2.98 -12.82
N ILE A 53 -15.39 -3.42 -11.79
CA ILE A 53 -14.92 -4.41 -10.80
C ILE A 53 -14.53 -5.70 -11.50
N ARG A 54 -15.38 -6.20 -12.41
CA ARG A 54 -15.09 -7.44 -13.18
C ARG A 54 -13.85 -7.31 -14.07
N LYS A 55 -13.63 -6.16 -14.70
CA LYS A 55 -12.43 -5.90 -15.50
C LYS A 55 -11.16 -5.86 -14.65
N GLN A 56 -11.21 -5.29 -13.45
CA GLN A 56 -10.05 -5.29 -12.53
C GLN A 56 -9.71 -6.73 -12.11
N ILE A 57 -10.69 -7.53 -11.72
CA ILE A 57 -10.50 -8.94 -11.34
C ILE A 57 -9.86 -9.72 -12.49
N ALA A 58 -10.39 -9.59 -13.71
CA ALA A 58 -9.86 -10.27 -14.89
C ALA A 58 -8.41 -9.85 -15.22
N ARG A 59 -8.08 -8.55 -15.07
CA ARG A 59 -6.73 -8.05 -15.27
C ARG A 59 -5.74 -8.63 -14.27
N VAL A 60 -6.12 -8.65 -13.01
CA VAL A 60 -5.29 -9.20 -11.92
C VAL A 60 -5.06 -10.69 -12.14
N LYS A 61 -6.12 -11.42 -12.49
CA LYS A 61 -6.03 -12.85 -12.82
C LYS A 61 -5.00 -13.12 -13.91
N GLY A 62 -4.99 -12.31 -14.98
CA GLY A 62 -4.00 -12.45 -16.04
C GLY A 62 -2.56 -12.21 -15.57
N VAL A 63 -2.31 -11.35 -14.57
CA VAL A 63 -0.97 -11.20 -13.98
C VAL A 63 -0.62 -12.42 -13.12
N VAL A 64 -1.53 -12.86 -12.25
CA VAL A 64 -1.31 -14.02 -11.37
C VAL A 64 -1.01 -15.28 -12.19
N GLU A 65 -1.82 -15.55 -13.22
CA GLU A 65 -1.62 -16.70 -14.11
C GLU A 65 -0.28 -16.66 -14.86
N ALA A 66 0.20 -15.47 -15.21
CA ALA A 66 1.46 -15.30 -15.94
C ALA A 66 2.71 -15.50 -15.08
N VAL A 67 2.66 -15.16 -13.78
CA VAL A 67 3.79 -15.35 -12.86
C VAL A 67 3.68 -16.64 -12.05
N LYS A 68 2.49 -17.26 -12.03
CA LYS A 68 2.22 -18.50 -11.28
C LYS A 68 2.73 -18.43 -9.83
N ASP A 69 3.49 -19.44 -9.40
CA ASP A 69 4.04 -19.56 -8.04
C ASP A 69 5.43 -18.90 -7.89
N GLU A 70 5.91 -18.20 -8.93
CA GLU A 70 7.24 -17.60 -8.94
C GLU A 70 7.31 -16.30 -8.11
N CYS A 71 6.17 -15.62 -7.94
CA CYS A 71 6.11 -14.31 -7.31
C CYS A 71 4.81 -14.10 -6.54
N CYS A 72 4.90 -13.44 -5.38
CA CYS A 72 3.71 -13.00 -4.64
C CYS A 72 3.04 -11.81 -5.35
N VAL A 73 1.73 -11.89 -5.58
CA VAL A 73 0.96 -10.83 -6.25
C VAL A 73 0.01 -10.18 -5.26
N PHE A 74 0.11 -8.86 -5.09
CA PHE A 74 -0.76 -8.04 -4.27
C PHE A 74 -1.51 -7.03 -5.13
N TYR A 75 -2.79 -6.86 -4.85
CA TYR A 75 -3.59 -5.84 -5.53
C TYR A 75 -3.66 -4.56 -4.69
N ASN A 76 -3.37 -3.41 -5.32
CA ASN A 76 -3.44 -2.11 -4.65
C ASN A 76 -4.89 -1.68 -4.42
N VAL A 77 -5.22 -1.35 -3.17
CA VAL A 77 -6.53 -0.86 -2.76
C VAL A 77 -6.36 0.45 -2.02
N PHE A 78 -7.07 1.49 -2.43
CA PHE A 78 -7.16 2.73 -1.67
C PHE A 78 -8.31 2.68 -0.67
N CYS A 79 -8.15 3.38 0.46
CA CYS A 79 -9.20 3.49 1.48
C CYS A 79 -10.40 4.32 0.97
N PRO A 80 -11.60 4.17 1.58
CA PRO A 80 -12.81 4.85 1.13
C PRO A 80 -12.67 6.37 1.02
N MET A 81 -12.08 7.01 2.03
CA MET A 81 -11.87 8.46 2.02
C MET A 81 -10.97 8.92 0.87
N SER A 82 -9.91 8.15 0.54
CA SER A 82 -9.04 8.47 -0.58
C SER A 82 -9.79 8.42 -1.91
N LEU A 83 -10.63 7.41 -2.13
CA LEU A 83 -11.44 7.30 -3.35
C LEU A 83 -12.44 8.44 -3.48
N MET A 84 -13.07 8.88 -2.38
CA MET A 84 -13.93 10.06 -2.41
C MET A 84 -13.15 11.32 -2.76
N ARG A 85 -11.98 11.53 -2.15
CA ARG A 85 -11.13 12.67 -2.42
C ARG A 85 -10.66 12.71 -3.88
N PHE A 86 -10.28 11.57 -4.44
CA PHE A 86 -9.88 11.47 -5.85
C PHE A 86 -11.04 11.68 -6.82
N GLY A 87 -12.25 11.23 -6.45
CA GLY A 87 -13.45 11.37 -7.29
C GLY A 87 -14.13 12.75 -7.20
N THR A 88 -13.76 13.57 -6.20
CA THR A 88 -14.30 14.92 -6.00
C THR A 88 -13.19 15.97 -5.87
N SER A 89 -13.08 16.61 -4.72
CA SER A 89 -11.91 17.39 -4.33
C SER A 89 -11.75 17.37 -2.82
N GLU A 90 -10.57 17.71 -2.35
CA GLU A 90 -10.30 17.81 -0.92
C GLU A 90 -11.15 18.86 -0.26
N GLU A 91 -11.29 20.05 -0.86
CA GLU A 91 -12.05 21.17 -0.33
C GLU A 91 -13.53 20.79 -0.16
N LEU A 92 -14.12 20.14 -1.18
CA LEU A 92 -15.50 19.70 -1.13
C LEU A 92 -15.70 18.65 -0.05
N LEU A 93 -14.85 17.62 -0.02
CA LEU A 93 -14.97 16.54 0.97
C LEU A 93 -14.83 17.07 2.40
N MET A 94 -13.83 17.89 2.68
CA MET A 94 -13.61 18.45 4.02
C MET A 94 -14.73 19.43 4.44
N SER A 95 -15.26 20.22 3.49
CA SER A 95 -16.41 21.09 3.78
C SER A 95 -17.67 20.29 4.11
N HIS A 96 -17.94 19.22 3.36
CA HIS A 96 -19.08 18.33 3.60
C HIS A 96 -18.92 17.55 4.91
N LEU A 97 -17.73 17.09 5.22
CA LEU A 97 -17.42 16.39 6.48
C LEU A 97 -17.67 17.30 7.69
N LYS A 98 -17.33 18.58 7.59
CA LYS A 98 -17.59 19.57 8.64
C LYS A 98 -19.07 19.88 8.78
N ALA A 99 -19.82 19.92 7.67
CA ALA A 99 -21.24 20.28 7.67
C ALA A 99 -22.13 19.10 8.09
N ASN A 100 -21.86 17.90 7.59
CA ASN A 100 -22.64 16.69 7.88
C ASN A 100 -21.72 15.43 7.86
N PRO A 101 -21.01 15.16 8.97
CA PRO A 101 -20.12 14.01 9.05
C PRO A 101 -20.83 12.66 8.89
N GLU A 102 -22.09 12.56 9.31
CA GLU A 102 -22.88 11.34 9.20
C GLU A 102 -23.13 10.95 7.73
N ALA A 103 -23.47 11.90 6.88
CA ALA A 103 -23.66 11.66 5.46
C ALA A 103 -22.36 11.23 4.77
N VAL A 104 -21.23 11.83 5.12
CA VAL A 104 -19.91 11.44 4.59
C VAL A 104 -19.50 10.05 5.09
N CYS A 105 -19.73 9.72 6.36
CA CYS A 105 -19.47 8.39 6.89
C CYS A 105 -20.33 7.32 6.20
N HIS A 106 -21.61 7.62 5.91
CA HIS A 106 -22.45 6.73 5.10
C HIS A 106 -21.83 6.45 3.74
N ALA A 107 -21.30 7.48 3.07
CA ALA A 107 -20.61 7.27 1.79
C ALA A 107 -19.33 6.43 1.92
N PHE A 108 -18.58 6.54 3.03
CA PHE A 108 -17.43 5.64 3.29
C PHE A 108 -17.89 4.18 3.35
N GLU A 109 -19.01 3.88 3.99
CA GLU A 109 -19.57 2.53 4.06
C GLU A 109 -19.96 1.99 2.69
N VAL A 110 -20.67 2.79 1.89
CA VAL A 110 -21.08 2.45 0.52
C VAL A 110 -19.87 2.14 -0.37
N ILE A 111 -18.86 3.01 -0.34
CA ILE A 111 -17.62 2.78 -1.10
C ILE A 111 -16.89 1.55 -0.57
N GLY A 112 -16.88 1.36 0.75
CA GLY A 112 -16.33 0.19 1.40
C GLY A 112 -16.96 -1.13 0.93
N GLU A 113 -18.26 -1.15 0.60
CA GLU A 113 -18.92 -2.35 0.03
C GLU A 113 -18.36 -2.71 -1.35
N ASP A 114 -18.17 -1.72 -2.22
CA ASP A 114 -17.58 -1.96 -3.54
C ASP A 114 -16.12 -2.40 -3.44
N ILE A 115 -15.37 -1.80 -2.51
CA ILE A 115 -13.99 -2.20 -2.23
C ILE A 115 -13.95 -3.65 -1.74
N ARG A 116 -14.80 -4.06 -0.81
CA ARG A 116 -14.88 -5.45 -0.32
C ARG A 116 -15.25 -6.43 -1.43
N SER A 117 -16.18 -6.05 -2.31
CA SER A 117 -16.54 -6.85 -3.50
C SER A 117 -15.35 -7.05 -4.42
N LEU A 118 -14.57 -6.00 -4.66
CA LEU A 118 -13.34 -6.08 -5.45
C LEU A 118 -12.27 -6.94 -4.76
N ILE A 119 -12.04 -6.76 -3.47
CA ILE A 119 -11.08 -7.55 -2.67
C ILE A 119 -11.42 -9.03 -2.75
N LYS A 120 -12.69 -9.39 -2.58
CA LYS A 120 -13.15 -10.77 -2.72
C LYS A 120 -12.77 -11.36 -4.07
N GLY A 121 -13.09 -10.63 -5.15
CA GLY A 121 -12.79 -11.09 -6.49
C GLY A 121 -11.29 -11.23 -6.79
N VAL A 122 -10.44 -10.28 -6.34
CA VAL A 122 -9.01 -10.38 -6.61
C VAL A 122 -8.31 -11.44 -5.76
N ILE A 123 -8.81 -11.77 -4.58
CA ILE A 123 -8.23 -12.84 -3.74
C ILE A 123 -8.80 -14.21 -4.17
N GLU A 124 -10.12 -14.39 -4.17
CA GLU A 124 -10.73 -15.71 -4.37
C GLU A 124 -10.80 -16.14 -5.86
N GLU A 125 -11.06 -15.19 -6.79
CA GLU A 125 -11.23 -15.53 -8.22
C GLU A 125 -9.94 -15.34 -9.02
N ALA A 126 -9.15 -14.28 -8.71
CA ALA A 126 -7.91 -14.01 -9.42
C ALA A 126 -6.67 -14.64 -8.77
N GLY A 127 -6.74 -15.06 -7.50
CA GLY A 127 -5.66 -15.77 -6.81
C GLY A 127 -4.55 -14.87 -6.27
N CYS A 128 -4.82 -13.58 -5.97
CA CYS A 128 -3.86 -12.71 -5.31
C CYS A 128 -3.44 -13.28 -3.95
N THR A 129 -2.17 -13.09 -3.61
CA THR A 129 -1.61 -13.39 -2.29
C THR A 129 -2.30 -12.60 -1.17
N GLY A 130 -2.73 -11.38 -1.48
CA GLY A 130 -3.43 -10.47 -0.58
C GLY A 130 -3.61 -9.10 -1.23
N ILE A 131 -3.95 -8.09 -0.42
CA ILE A 131 -4.05 -6.71 -0.86
C ILE A 131 -2.89 -5.86 -0.33
N TYR A 132 -2.56 -4.82 -1.09
CA TYR A 132 -1.70 -3.71 -0.66
C TYR A 132 -2.62 -2.52 -0.35
N TYR A 133 -3.02 -2.42 0.92
CA TYR A 133 -4.05 -1.48 1.37
C TYR A 133 -3.45 -0.12 1.69
N CYS A 134 -3.73 0.87 0.85
CA CYS A 134 -3.23 2.22 0.99
C CYS A 134 -4.17 3.06 1.85
N VAL A 135 -3.75 3.38 3.06
CA VAL A 135 -4.37 4.37 3.92
C VAL A 135 -3.66 5.71 3.80
N GLN A 136 -4.44 6.78 3.85
CA GLN A 136 -3.98 8.17 3.66
C GLN A 136 -4.83 9.11 4.53
N ASN A 137 -4.65 10.41 4.34
CA ASN A 137 -5.47 11.46 4.92
C ASN A 137 -5.28 11.66 6.44
N ALA A 138 -4.23 11.11 7.03
CA ALA A 138 -3.88 11.32 8.42
C ALA A 138 -2.81 12.43 8.60
N GLU A 139 -2.58 13.25 7.58
CA GLU A 139 -1.64 14.36 7.66
C GLU A 139 -1.99 15.27 8.86
N GLU A 140 -0.99 15.69 9.60
CA GLU A 140 -1.15 16.41 10.88
C GLU A 140 -2.01 17.67 10.79
N PHE A 141 -2.07 18.30 9.62
CA PHE A 141 -2.88 19.50 9.39
C PHE A 141 -4.37 19.21 9.13
N ARG A 142 -4.73 17.95 8.80
CA ARG A 142 -6.08 17.59 8.35
C ARG A 142 -7.02 17.21 9.48
N PHE A 143 -6.55 16.36 10.38
CA PHE A 143 -7.31 15.85 11.52
C PHE A 143 -6.47 15.84 12.80
N THR A 144 -7.10 15.93 13.94
CA THR A 144 -6.54 15.39 15.18
C THR A 144 -6.60 13.86 15.16
N ALA A 145 -5.80 13.19 15.98
CA ALA A 145 -5.84 11.73 16.08
C ALA A 145 -7.22 11.22 16.53
N GLU A 146 -7.90 11.97 17.40
CA GLU A 146 -9.24 11.62 17.88
C GLU A 146 -10.29 11.74 16.77
N GLU A 147 -10.26 12.82 16.00
CA GLU A 147 -11.16 13.00 14.85
C GLU A 147 -10.96 11.92 13.81
N TYR A 148 -9.72 11.62 13.46
CA TYR A 148 -9.41 10.56 12.50
C TYR A 148 -9.94 9.20 12.96
N LYS A 149 -9.65 8.82 14.21
CA LYS A 149 -10.13 7.57 14.81
C LYS A 149 -11.64 7.47 14.88
N LYS A 150 -12.32 8.58 15.09
CA LYS A 150 -13.80 8.61 15.14
C LYS A 150 -14.44 8.54 13.77
N ILE A 151 -13.88 9.22 12.77
CA ILE A 151 -14.53 9.48 11.48
C ILE A 151 -14.02 8.52 10.39
N VAL A 152 -12.72 8.33 10.28
CA VAL A 152 -12.11 7.62 9.15
C VAL A 152 -11.80 6.16 9.48
N THR A 153 -11.21 5.91 10.65
CA THR A 153 -10.79 4.57 11.10
C THR A 153 -11.86 3.50 10.97
N PRO A 154 -13.16 3.71 11.32
CA PRO A 154 -14.15 2.64 11.23
C PRO A 154 -14.29 2.06 9.82
N ALA A 155 -14.33 2.92 8.80
CA ALA A 155 -14.46 2.47 7.42
C ALA A 155 -13.17 1.82 6.89
N GLU A 156 -12.01 2.31 7.31
CA GLU A 156 -10.72 1.69 6.95
C GLU A 156 -10.55 0.30 7.57
N LEU A 157 -10.89 0.15 8.85
CA LEU A 157 -10.85 -1.15 9.53
C LEU A 157 -11.84 -2.14 8.94
N ALA A 158 -13.07 -1.72 8.63
CA ALA A 158 -14.07 -2.59 8.01
C ALA A 158 -13.59 -3.20 6.67
N VAL A 159 -12.77 -2.47 5.91
CA VAL A 159 -12.15 -2.97 4.68
C VAL A 159 -11.00 -3.94 5.00
N LEU A 160 -10.08 -3.56 5.89
CA LEU A 160 -8.90 -4.37 6.21
C LEU A 160 -9.27 -5.66 6.94
N GLU A 161 -10.18 -5.60 7.90
CA GLU A 161 -10.68 -6.77 8.62
C GLU A 161 -11.38 -7.75 7.68
N TYR A 162 -12.19 -7.23 6.74
CA TYR A 162 -12.77 -8.08 5.71
C TYR A 162 -11.69 -8.75 4.85
N ALA A 163 -10.67 -8.01 4.40
CA ALA A 163 -9.55 -8.59 3.65
C ALA A 163 -8.84 -9.68 4.44
N ASN A 164 -8.70 -9.52 5.77
CA ASN A 164 -8.08 -10.49 6.66
C ASN A 164 -8.93 -11.77 6.83
N THR A 165 -10.23 -11.74 6.54
CA THR A 165 -11.03 -12.99 6.47
C THR A 165 -10.72 -13.84 5.24
N LEU A 166 -10.09 -13.23 4.22
CA LEU A 166 -9.80 -13.88 2.94
C LEU A 166 -8.32 -14.24 2.77
N SER A 167 -7.42 -13.48 3.40
CA SER A 167 -5.97 -13.73 3.37
C SER A 167 -5.27 -13.14 4.59
N ASP A 168 -4.35 -13.90 5.19
CA ASP A 168 -3.48 -13.44 6.28
C ASP A 168 -2.29 -12.59 5.82
N ASN A 169 -2.11 -12.41 4.51
CA ASN A 169 -0.90 -11.80 3.94
C ASN A 169 -1.05 -10.33 3.55
N ASN A 170 -2.11 -9.65 4.01
CA ASN A 170 -2.37 -8.26 3.64
C ASN A 170 -1.27 -7.32 4.13
N ILE A 171 -0.96 -6.33 3.29
CA ILE A 171 0.02 -5.26 3.54
C ILE A 171 -0.74 -3.97 3.80
N LEU A 172 -0.45 -3.31 4.93
CA LEU A 172 -0.90 -1.95 5.22
C LEU A 172 0.16 -0.96 4.72
N HIS A 173 -0.21 -0.04 3.85
CA HIS A 173 0.63 1.06 3.39
C HIS A 173 0.14 2.39 3.97
N CYS A 174 0.90 2.92 4.92
CA CYS A 174 0.71 4.26 5.49
C CYS A 174 1.36 5.28 4.55
N CYS A 175 0.56 5.87 3.67
CA CYS A 175 1.07 6.62 2.53
C CYS A 175 1.54 8.03 2.91
N GLY A 176 2.81 8.31 2.64
CA GLY A 176 3.42 9.63 2.78
C GLY A 176 3.69 10.33 1.44
N TRP A 177 2.89 10.03 0.40
CA TRP A 177 3.09 10.57 -0.96
C TRP A 177 3.18 12.09 -1.03
N ALA A 178 2.38 12.80 -0.24
CA ALA A 178 2.36 14.26 -0.24
C ALA A 178 3.63 14.88 0.35
N GLY A 179 4.42 14.12 1.11
CA GLY A 179 5.61 14.59 1.79
C GLY A 179 5.32 15.27 3.14
N ASP A 180 4.05 15.31 3.56
CA ASP A 180 3.62 15.79 4.87
C ASP A 180 3.61 14.66 5.88
N LYS A 181 3.98 14.96 7.13
CA LYS A 181 3.92 13.98 8.22
C LYS A 181 2.48 13.59 8.51
N ASN A 182 2.30 12.31 8.74
CA ASN A 182 1.04 11.73 9.18
C ASN A 182 1.03 11.52 10.70
N ARG A 183 -0.15 11.48 11.26
CA ARG A 183 -0.41 10.95 12.60
C ARG A 183 -0.35 9.42 12.55
N ILE A 184 0.86 8.88 12.35
CA ILE A 184 1.10 7.44 12.13
C ILE A 184 0.56 6.58 13.29
N GLU A 185 0.35 7.17 14.45
CA GLU A 185 -0.25 6.53 15.63
C GLU A 185 -1.69 6.08 15.41
N VAL A 186 -2.41 6.65 14.45
CA VAL A 186 -3.80 6.25 14.16
C VAL A 186 -3.87 4.88 13.49
N TRP A 187 -2.79 4.48 12.80
CA TRP A 187 -2.69 3.20 12.09
C TRP A 187 -1.89 2.13 12.83
N LYS A 188 -1.32 2.48 14.00
CA LYS A 188 -0.43 1.58 14.74
C LYS A 188 -1.00 0.19 14.97
N ASP A 189 -2.26 0.13 15.33
CA ASP A 189 -2.94 -1.10 15.74
C ASP A 189 -3.79 -1.74 14.62
N TYR A 190 -3.70 -1.22 13.38
CA TYR A 190 -4.40 -1.83 12.24
C TYR A 190 -3.89 -3.26 12.01
N PRO A 191 -4.79 -4.26 11.87
CA PRO A 191 -4.41 -5.67 11.91
C PRO A 191 -3.88 -6.18 10.57
N ALA A 192 -2.76 -5.64 10.07
CA ALA A 192 -2.05 -6.16 8.90
C ALA A 192 -0.81 -6.95 9.31
N ARG A 193 -0.49 -8.00 8.56
CA ARG A 193 0.72 -8.81 8.78
C ARG A 193 1.99 -8.04 8.45
N THR A 194 1.95 -7.23 7.41
CA THR A 194 3.08 -6.41 6.95
C THR A 194 2.69 -4.94 6.94
N VAL A 195 3.60 -4.06 7.36
CA VAL A 195 3.40 -2.61 7.36
C VAL A 195 4.48 -1.94 6.52
N ASN A 196 4.06 -0.99 5.70
CA ASN A 196 4.92 -0.11 4.91
C ASN A 196 4.55 1.35 5.20
N TRP A 197 5.54 2.22 5.30
CA TRP A 197 5.36 3.66 5.51
C TRP A 197 6.47 4.47 4.85
N ALA A 198 6.33 5.78 4.78
CA ALA A 198 7.32 6.69 4.24
C ALA A 198 8.40 7.01 5.30
N VAL A 199 9.40 6.14 5.43
CA VAL A 199 10.47 6.18 6.44
C VAL A 199 11.07 7.58 6.62
N TYR A 200 11.37 8.26 5.51
CA TYR A 200 12.03 9.57 5.52
C TYR A 200 11.05 10.74 5.71
N VAL A 201 9.77 10.56 5.49
CA VAL A 201 8.74 11.58 5.76
C VAL A 201 8.34 11.53 7.22
N GLU A 202 8.17 10.33 7.76
CA GLU A 202 7.73 10.11 9.14
C GLU A 202 8.88 10.20 10.16
N ASP A 203 10.14 10.33 9.73
CA ASP A 203 11.34 10.22 10.58
C ASP A 203 11.33 8.95 11.46
N LEU A 204 10.85 7.85 10.89
CA LEU A 204 10.74 6.57 11.58
C LEU A 204 11.51 5.52 10.81
N SER A 205 12.71 5.14 11.28
CA SER A 205 13.56 4.16 10.61
C SER A 205 12.84 2.81 10.45
N LEU A 206 13.27 1.99 9.47
CA LEU A 206 12.68 0.67 9.27
C LEU A 206 12.81 -0.21 10.52
N LYS A 207 13.94 -0.13 11.23
CA LYS A 207 14.19 -0.80 12.51
C LYS A 207 13.23 -0.33 13.61
N ASP A 208 13.14 0.99 13.80
CA ASP A 208 12.33 1.56 14.87
C ASP A 208 10.84 1.35 14.59
N GLY A 209 10.43 1.47 13.32
CA GLY A 209 9.07 1.18 12.88
C GLY A 209 8.69 -0.29 13.09
N LYS A 210 9.60 -1.23 12.87
CA LYS A 210 9.35 -2.64 13.19
C LYS A 210 9.01 -2.82 14.67
N ASN A 211 9.74 -2.15 15.57
CA ASN A 211 9.43 -2.16 17.00
C ASN A 211 8.12 -1.43 17.31
N TYR A 212 7.93 -0.24 16.70
CA TYR A 212 6.73 0.58 16.87
C TYR A 212 5.45 -0.17 16.50
N PHE A 213 5.47 -0.92 15.40
CA PHE A 213 4.36 -1.74 14.94
C PHE A 213 4.31 -3.15 15.57
N GLY A 214 4.96 -3.37 16.72
CA GLY A 214 4.83 -4.60 17.50
C GLY A 214 5.57 -5.81 16.93
N GLY A 215 6.67 -5.61 16.21
CA GLY A 215 7.50 -6.69 15.65
C GLY A 215 6.93 -7.33 14.38
N ARG A 216 5.90 -6.73 13.78
CA ARG A 216 5.33 -7.19 12.50
C ARG A 216 6.36 -7.13 11.37
N CYS A 217 6.10 -7.86 10.28
CA CYS A 217 6.88 -7.71 9.07
C CYS A 217 6.81 -6.27 8.57
N VAL A 218 7.93 -5.71 8.15
CA VAL A 218 8.02 -4.36 7.58
C VAL A 218 8.48 -4.41 6.15
N LEU A 219 7.92 -3.52 5.32
CA LEU A 219 8.29 -3.34 3.93
C LEU A 219 8.76 -1.91 3.71
N GLY A 220 9.86 -1.69 3.00
CA GLY A 220 10.37 -0.36 2.68
C GLY A 220 11.86 -0.23 2.89
N GLY A 221 12.28 0.96 3.32
CA GLY A 221 13.65 1.32 3.66
C GLY A 221 14.34 2.19 2.63
N PHE A 222 13.88 2.18 1.37
CA PHE A 222 14.43 3.05 0.34
C PHE A 222 13.56 4.28 0.12
N ASP A 223 14.16 5.46 0.30
CA ASP A 223 13.52 6.72 -0.09
C ASP A 223 13.11 6.65 -1.56
N ASN A 224 11.79 6.72 -1.78
CA ASN A 224 11.19 6.62 -3.11
C ASN A 224 11.35 7.87 -3.96
N ARG A 225 11.87 8.98 -3.42
CA ARG A 225 12.01 10.26 -4.12
C ARG A 225 13.26 10.31 -4.99
N LYS A 226 13.30 11.22 -5.97
CA LYS A 226 14.46 11.37 -6.89
C LYS A 226 15.78 11.70 -6.18
N MET A 227 15.72 12.27 -4.97
CA MET A 227 16.91 12.54 -4.14
C MET A 227 17.39 11.30 -3.37
N GLY A 228 16.57 10.25 -3.26
CA GLY A 228 16.89 9.02 -2.55
C GLY A 228 18.00 8.22 -3.24
N VAL A 229 18.73 7.45 -2.44
CA VAL A 229 19.87 6.65 -2.92
C VAL A 229 19.46 5.63 -3.98
N LEU A 230 18.24 5.10 -3.90
CA LEU A 230 17.73 4.14 -4.88
C LEU A 230 17.64 4.76 -6.28
N TYR A 231 17.24 6.04 -6.39
CA TYR A 231 17.13 6.73 -7.67
C TYR A 231 18.45 7.37 -8.11
N SER A 232 19.13 8.11 -7.25
CA SER A 232 20.26 8.96 -7.62
C SER A 232 21.64 8.37 -7.30
N GLY A 233 21.72 7.35 -6.43
CA GLY A 233 22.98 6.76 -5.97
C GLY A 233 23.70 5.94 -7.05
N SER A 234 25.02 5.78 -6.87
CA SER A 234 25.79 4.80 -7.64
C SER A 234 25.40 3.36 -7.24
N LYS A 235 25.75 2.36 -8.08
CA LYS A 235 25.56 0.93 -7.74
C LYS A 235 26.12 0.61 -6.34
N GLN A 236 27.33 1.09 -6.05
CA GLN A 236 27.96 0.85 -4.75
C GLN A 236 27.18 1.52 -3.59
N ALA A 237 26.63 2.72 -3.80
CA ALA A 237 25.82 3.41 -2.79
C ALA A 237 24.52 2.64 -2.51
N VAL A 238 23.83 2.15 -3.54
CA VAL A 238 22.61 1.32 -3.38
C VAL A 238 22.95 0.01 -2.64
N LYS A 239 24.04 -0.67 -3.00
CA LYS A 239 24.50 -1.90 -2.33
C LYS A 239 24.85 -1.65 -0.86
N ASN A 240 25.52 -0.55 -0.55
CA ASN A 240 25.86 -0.19 0.84
C ASN A 240 24.61 0.10 1.66
N GLU A 241 23.63 0.83 1.09
CA GLU A 241 22.35 1.10 1.75
C GLU A 241 21.56 -0.18 2.00
N THR A 242 21.52 -1.09 1.04
CA THR A 242 20.91 -2.42 1.22
C THR A 242 21.49 -3.16 2.41
N LYS A 243 22.82 -3.21 2.50
CA LYS A 243 23.54 -3.88 3.61
C LYS A 243 23.24 -3.20 4.94
N ARG A 244 23.28 -1.86 4.99
CA ARG A 244 22.94 -1.09 6.19
C ARG A 244 21.53 -1.40 6.69
N LEU A 245 20.53 -1.38 5.80
CA LEU A 245 19.14 -1.70 6.14
C LEU A 245 19.01 -3.11 6.73
N LEU A 246 19.67 -4.10 6.16
CA LEU A 246 19.66 -5.49 6.67
C LEU A 246 20.42 -5.65 8.00
N GLU A 247 21.54 -4.95 8.17
CA GLU A 247 22.30 -4.95 9.43
C GLU A 247 21.49 -4.36 10.58
N GLU A 248 20.77 -3.26 10.33
CA GLU A 248 19.99 -2.54 11.35
C GLU A 248 18.67 -3.22 11.68
N THR A 249 17.95 -3.75 10.67
CA THR A 249 16.58 -4.26 10.81
C THR A 249 16.52 -5.77 10.98
N GLY A 250 17.60 -6.47 10.59
CA GLY A 250 17.66 -7.92 10.51
C GLY A 250 17.17 -8.45 9.18
N THR A 251 17.22 -9.78 9.01
CA THR A 251 16.88 -10.48 7.77
C THR A 251 15.55 -11.23 7.83
N VAL A 252 14.90 -11.23 8.97
CA VAL A 252 13.60 -11.91 9.19
C VAL A 252 12.52 -10.88 9.48
N GLY A 253 11.39 -11.00 8.80
CA GLY A 253 10.28 -10.05 8.92
C GLY A 253 10.62 -8.68 8.32
N VAL A 254 11.37 -8.68 7.21
CA VAL A 254 11.74 -7.49 6.43
C VAL A 254 11.58 -7.79 4.95
N ILE A 255 10.98 -6.89 4.22
CA ILE A 255 10.90 -6.86 2.76
C ILE A 255 11.51 -5.54 2.32
N LEU A 256 12.61 -5.60 1.57
CA LEU A 256 13.24 -4.39 1.04
C LEU A 256 12.43 -3.84 -0.13
N GLY A 257 12.17 -2.55 -0.11
CA GLY A 257 11.39 -1.89 -1.15
C GLY A 257 11.40 -0.38 -1.03
N GLY A 258 10.72 0.30 -1.94
CA GLY A 258 10.47 1.73 -1.84
C GLY A 258 9.47 2.04 -0.73
N ASP A 259 9.69 3.16 -0.04
CA ASP A 259 8.79 3.66 1.00
C ASP A 259 7.40 4.02 0.46
N CYS A 260 7.34 4.41 -0.80
CA CYS A 260 6.13 4.69 -1.57
C CYS A 260 6.42 4.47 -3.06
N THR A 261 5.58 4.99 -3.96
CA THR A 261 5.76 4.91 -5.41
C THR A 261 7.07 5.57 -5.83
N VAL A 262 7.91 4.81 -6.54
CA VAL A 262 9.15 5.32 -7.13
C VAL A 262 8.87 6.10 -8.42
N PRO A 263 9.78 7.01 -8.86
CA PRO A 263 9.63 7.72 -10.12
C PRO A 263 9.51 6.77 -11.31
N SER A 264 8.62 7.09 -12.25
CA SER A 264 8.37 6.24 -13.43
C SER A 264 9.55 6.15 -14.41
N ASP A 265 10.53 7.06 -14.28
CA ASP A 265 11.75 7.12 -15.05
C ASP A 265 12.98 6.51 -14.35
N ILE A 266 12.76 5.75 -13.26
CA ILE A 266 13.83 5.05 -12.56
C ILE A 266 14.41 3.94 -13.45
N ASP A 267 15.73 3.80 -13.44
CA ASP A 267 16.40 2.69 -14.11
C ASP A 267 16.13 1.39 -13.35
N HIS A 268 15.52 0.42 -14.02
CA HIS A 268 15.11 -0.84 -13.40
C HIS A 268 16.30 -1.71 -12.94
N GLU A 269 17.48 -1.54 -13.51
CA GLU A 269 18.70 -2.23 -13.05
C GLU A 269 19.00 -1.94 -11.57
N ARG A 270 18.53 -0.81 -11.03
CA ARG A 270 18.75 -0.43 -9.63
C ARG A 270 18.10 -1.38 -8.64
N PHE A 271 16.97 -1.99 -9.02
CA PHE A 271 16.33 -3.02 -8.20
C PHE A 271 17.18 -4.30 -8.16
N SER A 272 17.78 -4.66 -9.28
CA SER A 272 18.72 -5.79 -9.32
C SER A 272 19.95 -5.56 -8.43
N TRP A 273 20.44 -4.32 -8.30
CA TRP A 273 21.54 -4.00 -7.37
C TRP A 273 21.17 -4.23 -5.90
N VAL A 274 19.90 -3.97 -5.53
CA VAL A 274 19.38 -4.27 -4.19
C VAL A 274 19.36 -5.77 -3.96
N ARG A 275 18.85 -6.56 -4.92
CA ARG A 275 18.83 -8.02 -4.85
C ARG A 275 20.24 -8.59 -4.73
N GLU A 276 21.17 -8.21 -5.61
CA GLU A 276 22.56 -8.63 -5.55
C GLU A 276 23.19 -8.40 -4.16
N ALA A 277 22.94 -7.22 -3.57
CA ALA A 277 23.48 -6.89 -2.25
C ALA A 277 22.85 -7.69 -1.12
N ALA A 278 21.54 -7.98 -1.21
CA ALA A 278 20.83 -8.80 -0.24
C ALA A 278 21.36 -10.26 -0.30
N ASP A 279 21.51 -10.82 -1.49
CA ASP A 279 22.05 -12.17 -1.70
C ASP A 279 23.48 -12.29 -1.19
N GLU A 280 24.36 -11.32 -1.49
CA GLU A 280 25.72 -11.25 -0.96
C GLU A 280 25.74 -11.20 0.57
N PHE A 281 24.83 -10.41 1.18
CA PHE A 281 24.73 -10.29 2.62
C PHE A 281 24.30 -11.61 3.28
N MET A 282 23.33 -12.30 2.69
CA MET A 282 22.86 -13.61 3.16
C MET A 282 23.93 -14.69 3.01
N GLY A 283 24.67 -14.70 1.91
CA GLY A 283 25.82 -15.59 1.69
C GLY A 283 26.91 -15.42 2.75
N LEU A 284 27.24 -14.17 3.10
CA LEU A 284 28.21 -13.86 4.16
C LEU A 284 27.76 -14.33 5.55
N LEU A 285 26.45 -14.26 5.85
CA LEU A 285 25.91 -14.77 7.13
C LEU A 285 26.01 -16.29 7.21
N THR A 286 25.70 -16.99 6.12
CA THR A 286 25.81 -18.45 6.04
C THR A 286 27.25 -18.91 6.27
N ASP A 287 28.22 -18.27 5.60
CA ASP A 287 29.63 -18.57 5.78
C ASP A 287 30.13 -18.32 7.20
N LYS A 288 29.68 -17.23 7.85
CA LYS A 288 30.02 -16.94 9.25
C LYS A 288 29.47 -17.99 10.21
N SER A 289 28.23 -18.45 9.99
CA SER A 289 27.61 -19.48 10.83
C SER A 289 28.31 -20.83 10.72
N ILE A 290 28.76 -21.19 9.52
CA ILE A 290 29.53 -22.40 9.27
C ILE A 290 30.92 -22.35 9.97
N ARG A 291 31.56 -21.16 9.99
CA ARG A 291 32.87 -20.97 10.65
C ARG A 291 32.76 -20.90 12.19
N ALA A 292 31.65 -20.40 12.73
CA ALA A 292 31.44 -20.32 14.18
C ALA A 292 30.99 -21.64 14.82
N GLY A 293 30.52 -22.59 14.02
CA GLY A 293 30.12 -23.93 14.45
C GLY A 293 31.23 -24.98 14.33
N ARG A 294 32.45 -24.57 13.96
CA ARG A 294 33.67 -25.37 13.97
C ARG A 294 34.60 -24.89 15.09
#